data_27c9fd0c0c40845b148ee2b72275dc57
#
_entry.id   27c9fd0c0c40845b148ee2b72275dc57
#
_cell.length_a   1.000
_cell.length_b   1.000
_cell.length_c   1.000
_cell.angle_alpha   90.00
_cell.angle_beta   90.00
_cell.angle_gamma   90.00
#
_symmetry.space_group_name_H-M   'P 1'
#
loop_
_entity.id
_entity.type
_entity.pdbx_description
1 polymer ?
#
loop_
_entity_poly.entity_id
_entity_poly.type
_entity_poly.pdbx_seq_one_letter_code
_entity_poly.pdbx_strand_id
1 'polypeptide(L)'
;MPTYRLNPYISFIENRLYPSVVQRAVFHRLTGEIIEHDFTARLTADDAQLRQLVQSGFLITEDYDPLAPLLDWYVARPIQNPALVYRSPTGEWILVRTSMLQTVYSPKRDELPVVVEERLSPLVAEMLLMADGTRTLRQIFSESKEGREAIDFLTMQERQLIKLTHRPEELDDPFSRVNIVPRNLYHSERQDQPRADSANETIIDFHLHGIEEAGWEFDFIEPTVNHSFRYPHEALHGLDYGSQFCLATLRTEVVPLLNHLNQLEVLEVGGGTGSFARAFITQAASLNNVQVNYHILDLSPALMENQRELLSGLLPEHSHFHQNAIEFELPGHKFDLIVSNEVIADFPVASVERNTSGSDRRWLGEGANELEKYDLSDQDAPNSFVVNAGVFRFIERAWKHLNPGGTLIVSEYGAEHHYPAASFNLNHDEYTIHFGHLASCAAKVGFQCRLLTLKDFLGLDDEVLVLNGREEHLLCLNHVLNGYGEVLPYAVISKTDFEKRCRRVVEQTGLIGYSFSPLRTGYHYGPNIRDFFVLIMNKPKEM
;
A
#
# COMPACT_ATOMS: atom_id res chain seq x y z
N MET A 1 17.95 17.92 -45.12
CA MET A 1 17.68 17.79 -43.68
C MET A 1 17.32 16.35 -43.44
N PRO A 2 17.81 15.73 -42.38
CA PRO A 2 17.39 14.36 -42.07
C PRO A 2 15.87 14.32 -41.83
N THR A 3 15.24 13.33 -42.39
CA THR A 3 13.80 13.06 -42.13
C THR A 3 13.70 12.25 -40.87
N TYR A 4 12.96 12.74 -39.89
CA TYR A 4 12.70 12.02 -38.63
C TYR A 4 11.31 11.39 -38.66
N ARG A 5 11.19 10.22 -38.05
CA ARG A 5 9.92 9.54 -37.79
C ARG A 5 9.83 9.18 -36.31
N LEU A 6 8.62 8.93 -35.82
CA LEU A 6 8.44 8.38 -34.50
C LEU A 6 9.08 6.99 -34.40
N ASN A 7 9.73 6.74 -33.27
CA ASN A 7 10.26 5.42 -32.95
C ASN A 7 9.08 4.45 -32.83
N PRO A 8 9.12 3.27 -33.46
CA PRO A 8 8.05 2.26 -33.37
C PRO A 8 7.79 1.75 -31.94
N TYR A 9 8.71 1.98 -31.01
CA TYR A 9 8.57 1.65 -29.60
C TYR A 9 7.92 2.75 -28.75
N ILE A 10 7.36 3.80 -29.37
CA ILE A 10 6.61 4.85 -28.68
C ILE A 10 5.14 4.49 -28.62
N SER A 11 4.56 4.69 -27.43
CA SER A 11 3.12 4.63 -27.20
C SER A 11 2.61 5.98 -26.72
N PHE A 12 1.42 6.36 -27.17
CA PHE A 12 0.75 7.58 -26.71
C PHE A 12 -0.05 7.26 -25.45
N ILE A 13 0.01 8.17 -24.48
CA ILE A 13 -0.76 8.09 -23.23
C ILE A 13 -1.74 9.25 -23.20
N GLU A 14 -3.03 8.96 -23.10
CA GLU A 14 -4.05 9.94 -22.73
C GLU A 14 -4.48 9.62 -21.29
N ASN A 15 -4.25 10.57 -20.38
CA ASN A 15 -4.72 10.40 -19.01
C ASN A 15 -6.15 10.92 -18.91
N ARG A 16 -7.11 10.02 -19.01
CA ARG A 16 -8.54 10.32 -18.88
C ARG A 16 -9.01 10.45 -17.43
N LEU A 17 -8.27 9.87 -16.47
CA LEU A 17 -8.60 9.93 -15.03
C LEU A 17 -8.18 11.25 -14.40
N TYR A 18 -7.01 11.74 -14.77
CA TYR A 18 -6.43 12.96 -14.21
C TYR A 18 -6.00 13.92 -15.33
N PRO A 19 -6.93 14.42 -16.15
CA PRO A 19 -6.61 15.26 -17.31
C PRO A 19 -5.94 16.58 -16.91
N SER A 20 -6.07 16.98 -15.64
CA SER A 20 -5.40 18.19 -15.11
C SER A 20 -3.92 17.97 -14.79
N VAL A 21 -3.48 16.72 -14.64
CA VAL A 21 -2.09 16.40 -14.27
C VAL A 21 -1.24 16.13 -15.52
N VAL A 22 -1.76 15.34 -16.46
CA VAL A 22 -1.07 15.04 -17.74
C VAL A 22 -2.11 14.96 -18.83
N GLN A 23 -2.17 15.96 -19.70
CA GLN A 23 -3.15 15.97 -20.81
C GLN A 23 -2.73 15.06 -21.96
N ARG A 24 -1.43 15.05 -22.31
CA ARG A 24 -0.85 14.21 -23.36
C ARG A 24 0.58 13.87 -23.02
N ALA A 25 0.92 12.60 -23.10
CA ALA A 25 2.28 12.13 -22.91
C ALA A 25 2.61 11.05 -23.93
N VAL A 26 3.88 10.84 -24.18
CA VAL A 26 4.39 9.71 -24.93
C VAL A 26 5.32 8.91 -24.05
N PHE A 27 5.23 7.61 -24.20
CA PHE A 27 5.97 6.64 -23.43
C PHE A 27 6.88 5.83 -24.34
N HIS A 28 8.16 5.77 -24.00
CA HIS A 28 9.14 4.96 -24.72
C HIS A 28 9.17 3.55 -24.12
N ARG A 29 8.62 2.56 -24.81
CA ARG A 29 8.45 1.18 -24.31
C ARG A 29 9.75 0.47 -23.93
N LEU A 30 10.90 0.86 -24.52
CA LEU A 30 12.19 0.24 -24.20
C LEU A 30 12.84 0.86 -22.94
N THR A 31 12.74 2.18 -22.77
CA THR A 31 13.41 2.88 -21.68
C THR A 31 12.53 3.19 -20.49
N GLY A 32 11.21 3.10 -20.64
CA GLY A 32 10.27 3.54 -19.62
C GLY A 32 10.14 5.07 -19.53
N GLU A 33 10.82 5.82 -20.37
CA GLU A 33 10.81 7.28 -20.35
C GLU A 33 9.45 7.83 -20.77
N ILE A 34 8.93 8.82 -20.02
CA ILE A 34 7.68 9.51 -20.34
C ILE A 34 8.02 10.97 -20.63
N ILE A 35 7.53 11.46 -21.74
CA ILE A 35 7.65 12.88 -22.11
C ILE A 35 6.27 13.47 -22.34
N GLU A 36 5.99 14.56 -21.65
CA GLU A 36 4.81 15.38 -21.95
C GLU A 36 5.09 16.21 -23.18
N HIS A 37 4.38 15.94 -24.26
CA HIS A 37 4.58 16.67 -25.51
C HIS A 37 3.32 16.69 -26.36
N ASP A 38 3.03 17.87 -26.94
CA ASP A 38 2.03 18.01 -28.00
C ASP A 38 2.68 17.79 -29.37
N PHE A 39 2.66 16.55 -29.87
CA PHE A 39 3.19 16.19 -31.19
C PHE A 39 2.42 16.80 -32.37
N THR A 40 1.38 17.58 -32.14
CA THR A 40 0.67 18.33 -33.20
C THR A 40 1.42 19.60 -33.57
N ALA A 41 2.32 20.09 -32.71
CA ALA A 41 3.13 21.28 -33.01
C ALA A 41 4.20 20.97 -34.05
N ARG A 42 4.38 21.86 -35.03
CA ARG A 42 5.49 21.77 -35.99
C ARG A 42 6.80 22.11 -35.28
N LEU A 43 7.69 21.12 -35.16
CA LEU A 43 9.05 21.30 -34.65
C LEU A 43 9.98 21.80 -35.79
N THR A 44 10.83 22.75 -35.48
CA THR A 44 11.88 23.25 -36.41
C THR A 44 13.23 22.62 -36.05
N ALA A 45 14.16 22.60 -37.01
CA ALA A 45 15.48 21.98 -36.82
C ALA A 45 16.32 22.63 -35.68
N ASP A 46 16.04 23.87 -35.31
CA ASP A 46 16.72 24.61 -34.24
C ASP A 46 16.02 24.48 -32.88
N ASP A 47 14.93 23.75 -32.83
CA ASP A 47 14.15 23.57 -31.62
C ASP A 47 14.91 22.69 -30.60
N ALA A 48 15.10 23.20 -29.39
CA ALA A 48 15.71 22.43 -28.28
C ALA A 48 14.95 21.16 -27.98
N GLN A 49 13.63 21.21 -28.16
CA GLN A 49 12.74 20.08 -27.94
C GLN A 49 12.93 18.97 -28.99
N LEU A 50 13.15 19.34 -30.26
CA LEU A 50 13.50 18.37 -31.31
C LEU A 50 14.80 17.63 -30.97
N ARG A 51 15.82 18.35 -30.50
CA ARG A 51 17.10 17.74 -30.10
C ARG A 51 16.91 16.77 -28.93
N GLN A 52 16.12 17.16 -27.95
CA GLN A 52 15.81 16.29 -26.82
C GLN A 52 15.10 15.01 -27.27
N LEU A 53 14.07 15.11 -28.11
CA LEU A 53 13.32 13.96 -28.62
C LEU A 53 14.20 13.00 -29.45
N VAL A 54 15.18 13.53 -30.18
CA VAL A 54 16.14 12.71 -30.93
C VAL A 54 17.15 12.05 -29.98
N GLN A 55 17.67 12.79 -29.00
CA GLN A 55 18.61 12.26 -28.01
C GLN A 55 18.00 11.14 -27.15
N SER A 56 16.75 11.31 -26.75
CA SER A 56 16.01 10.30 -25.98
C SER A 56 15.42 9.18 -26.84
N GLY A 57 15.68 9.17 -28.15
CA GLY A 57 15.23 8.10 -29.05
C GLY A 57 13.73 8.10 -29.36
N PHE A 58 12.99 9.18 -29.06
CA PHE A 58 11.58 9.31 -29.43
C PHE A 58 11.39 9.57 -30.93
N LEU A 59 12.31 10.31 -31.53
CA LEU A 59 12.40 10.53 -32.97
C LEU A 59 13.66 9.86 -33.53
N ILE A 60 13.52 9.15 -34.63
CA ILE A 60 14.58 8.34 -35.24
C ILE A 60 14.72 8.62 -36.74
N THR A 61 15.89 8.30 -37.30
CA THR A 61 16.15 8.26 -38.75
C THR A 61 15.88 6.87 -39.31
N GLU A 62 15.92 6.75 -40.66
CA GLU A 62 15.67 5.45 -41.33
C GLU A 62 16.68 4.36 -40.98
N ASP A 63 17.95 4.75 -40.75
CA ASP A 63 19.04 3.80 -40.40
C ASP A 63 19.20 3.58 -38.90
N TYR A 64 18.19 3.87 -38.11
CA TYR A 64 18.26 3.79 -36.68
C TYR A 64 18.30 2.34 -36.16
N ASP A 65 19.34 2.00 -35.41
CA ASP A 65 19.41 0.77 -34.59
C ASP A 65 18.80 1.07 -33.19
N PRO A 66 17.66 0.47 -32.83
CA PRO A 66 17.01 0.75 -31.58
C PRO A 66 17.82 0.35 -30.33
N LEU A 67 18.81 -0.52 -30.48
CA LEU A 67 19.69 -0.94 -29.39
C LEU A 67 20.94 -0.05 -29.25
N ALA A 68 21.37 0.63 -30.33
CA ALA A 68 22.61 1.40 -30.30
C ALA A 68 22.67 2.45 -29.17
N PRO A 69 21.62 3.25 -28.91
CA PRO A 69 21.61 4.22 -27.81
C PRO A 69 21.49 3.58 -26.44
N LEU A 70 21.10 2.31 -26.35
CA LEU A 70 20.85 1.60 -25.10
C LEU A 70 22.02 0.72 -24.65
N LEU A 71 23.07 0.57 -25.49
CA LEU A 71 24.17 -0.35 -25.20
C LEU A 71 24.90 -0.08 -23.89
N ASP A 72 24.94 1.18 -23.47
CA ASP A 72 25.62 1.59 -22.23
C ASP A 72 24.64 1.75 -21.06
N TRP A 73 23.39 1.36 -21.22
CA TRP A 73 22.42 1.34 -20.15
C TRP A 73 22.53 0.04 -19.35
N TYR A 74 22.30 0.17 -18.05
CA TYR A 74 22.25 -0.96 -17.13
C TYR A 74 20.97 -1.76 -17.31
N VAL A 75 21.09 -3.06 -17.11
CA VAL A 75 19.99 -4.01 -17.28
C VAL A 75 19.66 -4.66 -15.94
N ALA A 76 18.41 -4.55 -15.53
CA ALA A 76 17.93 -5.13 -14.29
C ALA A 76 16.60 -5.86 -14.47
N ARG A 77 16.27 -6.71 -13.52
CA ARG A 77 14.94 -7.29 -13.40
C ARG A 77 14.00 -6.30 -12.70
N PRO A 78 12.73 -6.23 -13.11
CA PRO A 78 11.75 -5.38 -12.47
C PRO A 78 11.48 -5.80 -11.02
N ILE A 79 11.41 -4.84 -10.10
CA ILE A 79 11.04 -5.08 -8.70
C ILE A 79 9.51 -5.19 -8.55
N GLN A 80 8.77 -4.30 -9.20
CA GLN A 80 7.31 -4.21 -9.06
C GLN A 80 6.53 -5.31 -9.77
N ASN A 81 7.11 -5.90 -10.80
CA ASN A 81 6.49 -6.98 -11.56
C ASN A 81 7.54 -8.04 -11.83
N PRO A 82 8.03 -8.70 -10.78
CA PRO A 82 9.13 -9.62 -10.90
C PRO A 82 8.68 -10.85 -11.68
N ALA A 83 9.46 -11.19 -12.70
CA ALA A 83 9.38 -12.46 -13.35
C ALA A 83 10.33 -13.41 -12.64
N LEU A 84 9.79 -14.46 -12.05
CA LEU A 84 10.60 -15.51 -11.44
C LEU A 84 11.11 -16.47 -12.51
N VAL A 85 12.35 -16.85 -12.41
CA VAL A 85 12.93 -17.86 -13.29
C VAL A 85 13.55 -18.96 -12.43
N TYR A 86 13.26 -20.20 -12.74
CA TYR A 86 13.78 -21.35 -12.02
C TYR A 86 14.04 -22.53 -12.96
N ARG A 87 14.84 -23.47 -12.49
CA ARG A 87 15.08 -24.72 -13.18
C ARG A 87 14.13 -25.80 -12.65
N SER A 88 13.31 -26.35 -13.53
CA SER A 88 12.42 -27.46 -13.20
C SER A 88 13.20 -28.73 -12.83
N PRO A 89 12.56 -29.72 -12.19
CA PRO A 89 13.19 -31.03 -11.95
C PRO A 89 13.69 -31.74 -13.22
N THR A 90 13.14 -31.41 -14.39
CA THR A 90 13.56 -31.93 -15.68
C THR A 90 14.74 -31.15 -16.30
N GLY A 91 15.21 -30.10 -15.63
CA GLY A 91 16.33 -29.26 -16.06
C GLY A 91 15.96 -28.13 -17.03
N GLU A 92 14.68 -27.96 -17.33
CA GLU A 92 14.19 -26.88 -18.20
C GLU A 92 14.14 -25.56 -17.43
N TRP A 93 14.41 -24.45 -18.10
CA TRP A 93 14.20 -23.12 -17.55
C TRP A 93 12.75 -22.71 -17.69
N ILE A 94 12.13 -22.34 -16.58
CA ILE A 94 10.73 -21.93 -16.49
C ILE A 94 10.67 -20.49 -16.00
N LEU A 95 9.91 -19.66 -16.70
CA LEU A 95 9.48 -18.33 -16.29
C LEU A 95 8.12 -18.45 -15.60
N VAL A 96 8.00 -17.86 -14.42
CA VAL A 96 6.73 -17.75 -13.69
C VAL A 96 6.39 -16.28 -13.52
N ARG A 97 5.18 -15.92 -13.86
CA ARG A 97 4.63 -14.57 -13.68
C ARG A 97 3.13 -14.62 -13.53
N THR A 98 2.55 -13.54 -13.05
CA THR A 98 1.09 -13.35 -13.14
C THR A 98 0.70 -12.84 -14.52
N SER A 99 -0.52 -13.10 -14.93
CA SER A 99 -1.08 -12.48 -16.12
C SER A 99 -1.18 -10.97 -15.85
N MET A 100 -0.51 -10.17 -16.67
CA MET A 100 -0.39 -8.71 -16.49
C MET A 100 -1.71 -7.94 -16.61
N LEU A 101 -2.73 -8.58 -17.12
CA LEU A 101 -4.05 -7.97 -17.33
C LEU A 101 -4.92 -7.97 -16.07
N GLN A 102 -4.49 -8.68 -15.05
CA GLN A 102 -5.23 -8.79 -13.80
C GLN A 102 -4.53 -7.93 -12.76
N THR A 103 -4.91 -6.70 -12.74
CA THR A 103 -4.44 -5.74 -11.76
C THR A 103 -5.34 -5.80 -10.54
N VAL A 104 -4.76 -5.43 -9.41
CA VAL A 104 -5.35 -5.20 -8.08
C VAL A 104 -6.67 -4.39 -8.09
N TYR A 105 -7.10 -3.88 -9.22
CA TYR A 105 -8.31 -3.08 -9.41
C TYR A 105 -9.39 -3.77 -10.25
N SER A 106 -9.38 -5.09 -10.36
CA SER A 106 -10.52 -5.77 -10.95
C SER A 106 -11.64 -5.90 -9.92
N PRO A 107 -12.79 -5.25 -10.13
CA PRO A 107 -13.91 -5.31 -9.19
C PRO A 107 -14.65 -6.66 -9.23
N LYS A 108 -14.13 -7.65 -9.96
CA LYS A 108 -14.78 -8.96 -10.11
C LYS A 108 -13.88 -10.05 -9.51
N ARG A 109 -14.41 -10.79 -8.56
CA ARG A 109 -13.83 -11.98 -7.93
C ARG A 109 -13.26 -13.00 -8.91
N ASP A 110 -13.87 -13.11 -10.09
CA ASP A 110 -13.49 -14.08 -11.13
C ASP A 110 -12.17 -13.73 -11.85
N GLU A 111 -11.53 -12.61 -11.49
CA GLU A 111 -10.33 -12.10 -12.14
C GLU A 111 -9.10 -12.08 -11.22
N LEU A 112 -8.97 -13.02 -10.30
CA LEU A 112 -7.73 -13.19 -9.53
C LEU A 112 -6.52 -13.38 -10.46
N PRO A 113 -5.34 -12.84 -10.12
CA PRO A 113 -4.16 -12.98 -10.95
C PRO A 113 -3.84 -14.45 -11.17
N VAL A 114 -3.86 -14.88 -12.42
CA VAL A 114 -3.50 -16.25 -12.79
C VAL A 114 -1.99 -16.35 -12.91
N VAL A 115 -1.40 -17.31 -12.22
CA VAL A 115 0.01 -17.64 -12.39
C VAL A 115 0.19 -18.36 -13.72
N VAL A 116 1.12 -17.88 -14.54
CA VAL A 116 1.45 -18.43 -15.86
C VAL A 116 2.88 -18.94 -15.85
N GLU A 117 3.06 -20.15 -16.29
CA GLU A 117 4.37 -20.75 -16.55
C GLU A 117 4.69 -20.73 -18.05
N GLU A 118 5.96 -20.43 -18.36
CA GLU A 118 6.46 -20.43 -19.72
C GLU A 118 7.86 -21.02 -19.77
N ARG A 119 8.13 -21.88 -20.75
CA ARG A 119 9.47 -22.40 -21.00
C ARG A 119 10.32 -21.34 -21.67
N LEU A 120 11.51 -21.11 -21.13
CA LEU A 120 12.49 -20.18 -21.69
C LEU A 120 13.53 -20.95 -22.52
N SER A 121 14.00 -20.30 -23.59
CA SER A 121 15.23 -20.74 -24.24
C SER A 121 16.42 -20.55 -23.29
N PRO A 122 17.47 -21.38 -23.38
CA PRO A 122 18.68 -21.20 -22.55
C PRO A 122 19.30 -19.82 -22.68
N LEU A 123 19.28 -19.22 -23.87
CA LEU A 123 19.80 -17.87 -24.11
C LEU A 123 19.03 -16.81 -23.33
N VAL A 124 17.69 -16.82 -23.39
CA VAL A 124 16.86 -15.87 -22.65
C VAL A 124 17.05 -16.04 -21.14
N ALA A 125 17.15 -17.27 -20.66
CA ALA A 125 17.42 -17.52 -19.25
C ALA A 125 18.80 -16.98 -18.83
N GLU A 126 19.84 -17.18 -19.64
CA GLU A 126 21.18 -16.64 -19.37
C GLU A 126 21.17 -15.11 -19.31
N MET A 127 20.49 -14.45 -20.23
CA MET A 127 20.36 -12.98 -20.22
C MET A 127 19.60 -12.48 -18.99
N LEU A 128 18.55 -13.16 -18.57
CA LEU A 128 17.81 -12.82 -17.34
C LEU A 128 18.66 -13.03 -16.07
N LEU A 129 19.51 -14.05 -16.05
CA LEU A 129 20.46 -14.27 -14.95
C LEU A 129 21.47 -13.13 -14.84
N MET A 130 21.92 -12.57 -15.98
CA MET A 130 22.87 -11.46 -16.02
C MET A 130 22.22 -10.08 -15.77
N ALA A 131 20.89 -9.96 -15.83
CA ALA A 131 20.15 -8.72 -15.62
C ALA A 131 20.00 -8.39 -14.11
N ASP A 132 21.09 -8.16 -13.42
CA ASP A 132 21.18 -7.93 -11.98
C ASP A 132 21.32 -6.43 -11.58
N GLY A 133 21.30 -5.53 -12.57
CA GLY A 133 21.47 -4.10 -12.35
C GLY A 133 22.93 -3.62 -12.35
N THR A 134 23.89 -4.54 -12.37
CA THR A 134 25.32 -4.20 -12.32
C THR A 134 25.97 -4.14 -13.70
N ARG A 135 25.35 -4.71 -14.72
CA ARG A 135 25.87 -4.82 -16.08
C ARG A 135 25.11 -3.94 -17.05
N THR A 136 25.87 -3.34 -17.96
CA THR A 136 25.29 -2.68 -19.12
C THR A 136 24.89 -3.70 -20.18
N LEU A 137 23.99 -3.28 -21.08
CA LEU A 137 23.59 -4.13 -22.20
C LEU A 137 24.79 -4.57 -23.07
N ARG A 138 25.77 -3.68 -23.27
CA ARG A 138 27.02 -3.98 -23.98
C ARG A 138 27.80 -5.13 -23.32
N GLN A 139 27.90 -5.10 -21.98
CA GLN A 139 28.58 -6.14 -21.22
C GLN A 139 27.84 -7.47 -21.32
N ILE A 140 26.53 -7.48 -21.18
CA ILE A 140 25.72 -8.69 -21.33
C ILE A 140 25.91 -9.32 -22.72
N PHE A 141 25.89 -8.51 -23.78
CA PHE A 141 26.14 -9.04 -25.13
C PHE A 141 27.57 -9.53 -25.38
N SER A 142 28.56 -9.00 -24.66
CA SER A 142 29.94 -9.47 -24.77
C SER A 142 30.21 -10.75 -23.99
N GLU A 143 29.47 -10.99 -22.92
CA GLU A 143 29.59 -12.17 -22.05
C GLU A 143 28.73 -13.34 -22.51
N SER A 144 27.68 -13.08 -23.31
CA SER A 144 26.81 -14.12 -23.85
C SER A 144 27.54 -15.02 -24.87
N LYS A 145 27.38 -16.32 -24.70
CA LYS A 145 28.10 -17.32 -25.51
C LYS A 145 27.60 -17.45 -26.96
N GLU A 146 26.36 -17.09 -27.22
CA GLU A 146 25.69 -17.31 -28.51
C GLU A 146 25.52 -16.04 -29.35
N GLY A 147 26.11 -14.94 -28.91
CA GLY A 147 26.10 -13.70 -29.67
C GLY A 147 24.81 -12.90 -29.54
N ARG A 148 24.77 -11.79 -30.28
CA ARG A 148 23.78 -10.73 -30.18
C ARG A 148 22.49 -11.09 -30.90
N GLU A 149 21.50 -11.60 -30.19
CA GLU A 149 20.15 -11.74 -30.73
C GLU A 149 19.29 -10.56 -30.22
N ALA A 150 19.37 -9.43 -30.94
CA ALA A 150 18.66 -8.18 -30.60
C ALA A 150 17.14 -8.38 -30.46
N ILE A 151 16.57 -9.30 -31.24
CA ILE A 151 15.14 -9.60 -31.25
C ILE A 151 14.71 -10.18 -29.89
N ASP A 152 15.46 -11.12 -29.33
CA ASP A 152 15.11 -11.73 -28.04
C ASP A 152 15.19 -10.72 -26.90
N PHE A 153 16.20 -9.84 -26.93
CA PHE A 153 16.33 -8.77 -25.95
C PHE A 153 15.16 -7.80 -26.00
N LEU A 154 14.80 -7.30 -27.19
CA LEU A 154 13.66 -6.39 -27.36
C LEU A 154 12.35 -7.05 -26.93
N THR A 155 12.17 -8.32 -27.23
CA THR A 155 11.03 -9.11 -26.79
C THR A 155 10.96 -9.21 -25.26
N MET A 156 12.09 -9.46 -24.58
CA MET A 156 12.13 -9.46 -23.11
C MET A 156 11.77 -8.11 -22.51
N GLN A 157 12.25 -7.02 -23.12
CA GLN A 157 11.94 -5.66 -22.70
C GLN A 157 10.46 -5.33 -22.91
N GLU A 158 9.89 -5.64 -24.07
CA GLU A 158 8.47 -5.44 -24.35
C GLU A 158 7.58 -6.27 -23.42
N ARG A 159 8.01 -7.47 -23.06
CA ARG A 159 7.35 -8.34 -22.09
C ARG A 159 7.60 -7.92 -20.64
N GLN A 160 8.34 -6.86 -20.43
CA GLN A 160 8.69 -6.33 -19.09
C GLN A 160 9.43 -7.34 -18.19
N LEU A 161 10.20 -8.22 -18.78
CA LEU A 161 11.05 -9.17 -18.04
C LEU A 161 12.34 -8.51 -17.56
N ILE A 162 12.76 -7.45 -18.21
CA ILE A 162 13.93 -6.64 -17.88
C ILE A 162 13.59 -5.16 -17.95
N LYS A 163 14.42 -4.35 -17.34
CA LYS A 163 14.41 -2.88 -17.37
C LYS A 163 15.76 -2.36 -17.79
N LEU A 164 15.73 -1.19 -18.44
CA LEU A 164 16.91 -0.45 -18.82
C LEU A 164 16.94 0.89 -18.12
N THR A 165 18.06 1.26 -17.58
CA THR A 165 18.30 2.59 -17.01
C THR A 165 19.73 3.06 -17.26
N HIS A 166 19.91 4.35 -17.43
CA HIS A 166 21.23 4.98 -17.42
C HIS A 166 21.67 5.44 -16.02
N ARG A 167 20.81 5.26 -15.02
CA ARG A 167 21.01 5.65 -13.62
C ARG A 167 20.87 4.43 -12.72
N PRO A 168 21.98 3.75 -12.39
CA PRO A 168 21.93 2.56 -11.54
C PRO A 168 21.26 2.80 -10.19
N GLU A 169 21.38 4.00 -9.63
CA GLU A 169 20.76 4.40 -8.38
C GLU A 169 19.21 4.39 -8.40
N GLU A 170 18.62 4.47 -9.60
CA GLU A 170 17.15 4.40 -9.76
C GLU A 170 16.63 2.97 -9.71
N LEU A 171 17.50 1.97 -9.79
CA LEU A 171 17.08 0.55 -9.79
C LEU A 171 16.55 0.11 -8.43
N ASP A 172 17.06 0.71 -7.36
CA ASP A 172 16.65 0.40 -5.99
C ASP A 172 15.40 1.18 -5.55
N ASP A 173 14.99 2.20 -6.30
CA ASP A 173 13.79 2.96 -6.03
C ASP A 173 12.57 2.32 -6.72
N PRO A 174 11.64 1.69 -5.98
CA PRO A 174 10.45 1.08 -6.55
C PRO A 174 9.50 2.08 -7.20
N PHE A 175 9.60 3.37 -6.85
CA PHE A 175 8.81 4.46 -7.40
C PHE A 175 9.52 5.23 -8.52
N SER A 176 10.74 4.84 -8.89
CA SER A 176 11.44 5.47 -9.99
C SER A 176 10.67 5.26 -11.30
N ARG A 177 10.84 6.19 -12.25
CA ARG A 177 10.20 6.10 -13.58
C ARG A 177 10.59 4.82 -14.33
N VAL A 178 11.78 4.28 -14.07
CA VAL A 178 12.25 3.01 -14.63
C VAL A 178 11.38 1.84 -14.16
N ASN A 179 10.82 1.96 -12.96
CA ASN A 179 9.98 0.93 -12.34
C ASN A 179 8.49 1.11 -12.63
N ILE A 180 8.09 2.25 -13.19
CA ILE A 180 6.69 2.45 -13.59
C ILE A 180 6.41 1.57 -14.80
N VAL A 181 5.80 0.44 -14.53
CA VAL A 181 5.19 -0.38 -15.58
C VAL A 181 4.06 0.44 -16.17
N PRO A 182 3.86 0.47 -17.50
CA PRO A 182 2.76 1.19 -18.13
C PRO A 182 1.40 0.52 -17.86
N ARG A 183 1.10 0.19 -16.61
CA ARG A 183 -0.22 -0.30 -16.17
C ARG A 183 -1.32 0.68 -16.59
N ASN A 184 -1.01 1.97 -16.57
CA ASN A 184 -1.93 3.02 -16.97
C ASN A 184 -2.32 2.96 -18.47
N LEU A 185 -1.51 2.36 -19.32
CA LEU A 185 -1.86 2.16 -20.74
C LEU A 185 -3.03 1.17 -20.90
N TYR A 186 -3.10 0.16 -20.04
CA TYR A 186 -4.17 -0.85 -20.08
C TYR A 186 -5.41 -0.41 -19.30
N HIS A 187 -5.27 0.44 -18.31
CA HIS A 187 -6.41 0.99 -17.58
C HIS A 187 -7.28 1.93 -18.42
N SER A 188 -6.69 2.65 -19.38
CA SER A 188 -7.44 3.58 -20.23
C SER A 188 -8.47 2.85 -21.12
N GLU A 189 -8.19 1.63 -21.54
CA GLU A 189 -9.11 0.85 -22.40
C GLU A 189 -10.26 0.19 -21.61
N ARG A 190 -10.04 -0.14 -20.33
CA ARG A 190 -11.08 -0.76 -19.48
C ARG A 190 -12.00 0.23 -18.79
N GLN A 191 -11.58 1.48 -18.62
CA GLN A 191 -12.38 2.50 -17.93
C GLN A 191 -13.54 3.07 -18.76
N ASP A 192 -13.60 2.77 -20.05
CA ASP A 192 -14.80 3.05 -20.88
C ASP A 192 -15.94 2.02 -20.65
N GLN A 193 -15.70 0.96 -19.88
CA GLN A 193 -16.82 0.14 -19.40
C GLN A 193 -17.47 0.89 -18.24
N PRO A 194 -18.78 1.17 -18.30
CA PRO A 194 -19.49 1.74 -17.17
C PRO A 194 -19.16 0.85 -15.97
N ARG A 195 -18.72 1.47 -14.85
CA ARG A 195 -18.68 0.79 -13.55
C ARG A 195 -20.00 0.03 -13.47
N ALA A 196 -19.93 -1.30 -13.47
CA ALA A 196 -21.12 -2.11 -13.21
C ALA A 196 -21.74 -1.53 -11.94
N ASP A 197 -23.05 -1.45 -11.89
CA ASP A 197 -23.87 -0.73 -10.91
C ASP A 197 -23.56 -0.93 -9.40
N SER A 198 -22.36 -1.37 -9.03
CA SER A 198 -21.82 -1.37 -7.66
C SER A 198 -21.60 0.04 -7.08
N ALA A 199 -21.82 1.09 -7.87
CA ALA A 199 -21.69 2.50 -7.46
C ALA A 199 -22.68 2.98 -6.38
N ASN A 200 -23.52 2.10 -5.83
CA ASN A 200 -24.48 2.44 -4.79
C ASN A 200 -24.25 1.67 -3.47
N GLU A 201 -23.22 0.82 -3.39
CA GLU A 201 -22.92 0.15 -2.13
C GLU A 201 -22.12 1.12 -1.25
N THR A 202 -22.69 1.54 -0.13
CA THR A 202 -21.98 2.36 0.84
C THR A 202 -20.97 1.47 1.58
N ILE A 203 -19.92 2.07 2.16
CA ILE A 203 -18.99 1.36 3.06
C ILE A 203 -19.74 0.61 4.17
N ILE A 204 -20.86 1.16 4.64
CA ILE A 204 -21.71 0.51 5.65
C ILE A 204 -22.34 -0.76 5.07
N ASP A 205 -22.85 -0.72 3.84
CA ASP A 205 -23.42 -1.90 3.20
C ASP A 205 -22.36 -2.97 2.96
N PHE A 206 -21.14 -2.58 2.56
CA PHE A 206 -20.02 -3.49 2.43
C PHE A 206 -19.68 -4.20 3.76
N HIS A 207 -19.53 -3.46 4.85
CA HIS A 207 -19.26 -4.06 6.17
C HIS A 207 -20.41 -4.91 6.71
N LEU A 208 -21.66 -4.59 6.35
CA LEU A 208 -22.82 -5.38 6.78
C LEU A 208 -23.01 -6.67 5.98
N HIS A 209 -22.69 -6.66 4.67
CA HIS A 209 -23.05 -7.73 3.75
C HIS A 209 -21.89 -8.22 2.87
N GLY A 210 -21.03 -7.33 2.39
CA GLY A 210 -20.01 -7.66 1.40
C GLY A 210 -18.87 -8.54 1.95
N ILE A 211 -18.55 -8.42 3.24
CA ILE A 211 -17.47 -9.19 3.88
C ILE A 211 -17.82 -10.67 3.98
N GLU A 212 -19.09 -11.01 4.22
CA GLU A 212 -19.55 -12.41 4.26
C GLU A 212 -19.32 -13.09 2.90
N GLU A 213 -19.51 -12.34 1.82
CA GLU A 213 -19.22 -12.82 0.48
C GLU A 213 -17.72 -12.90 0.16
N ALA A 214 -16.88 -12.04 0.72
CA ALA A 214 -15.43 -12.01 0.50
C ALA A 214 -14.71 -13.21 1.14
N GLY A 215 -15.20 -13.70 2.29
CA GLY A 215 -14.66 -14.87 2.96
C GLY A 215 -13.15 -14.73 3.26
N TRP A 216 -12.35 -15.75 2.92
CA TRP A 216 -10.90 -15.76 3.13
C TRP A 216 -10.13 -14.75 2.26
N GLU A 217 -10.72 -14.27 1.19
CA GLU A 217 -10.12 -13.28 0.29
C GLU A 217 -10.07 -11.88 0.91
N PHE A 218 -10.82 -11.63 1.98
CA PHE A 218 -10.83 -10.35 2.68
C PHE A 218 -9.42 -9.88 3.05
N ASP A 219 -8.62 -10.72 3.67
CA ASP A 219 -7.24 -10.42 4.06
C ASP A 219 -6.31 -10.13 2.86
N PHE A 220 -6.65 -10.66 1.70
CA PHE A 220 -5.90 -10.45 0.46
C PHE A 220 -6.32 -9.18 -0.26
N ILE A 221 -7.60 -8.84 -0.18
CA ILE A 221 -8.20 -7.69 -0.86
C ILE A 221 -7.86 -6.40 -0.11
N GLU A 222 -7.90 -6.43 1.22
CA GLU A 222 -7.63 -5.29 2.10
C GLU A 222 -6.47 -5.57 3.07
N PRO A 223 -5.23 -5.60 2.57
CA PRO A 223 -4.08 -5.86 3.42
C PRO A 223 -3.80 -4.67 4.33
N THR A 224 -3.99 -4.84 5.63
CA THR A 224 -3.64 -3.87 6.67
C THR A 224 -2.18 -3.99 7.10
N VAL A 225 -1.66 -3.01 7.85
CA VAL A 225 -0.35 -3.13 8.50
C VAL A 225 -0.35 -4.29 9.48
N ASN A 226 -1.47 -4.50 10.19
CA ASN A 226 -1.62 -5.66 11.09
C ASN A 226 -1.49 -6.99 10.32
N HIS A 227 -2.11 -7.13 9.14
CA HIS A 227 -1.94 -8.31 8.30
C HIS A 227 -0.51 -8.48 7.80
N SER A 228 0.12 -7.38 7.42
CA SER A 228 1.49 -7.36 6.93
C SER A 228 2.49 -7.89 7.96
N PHE A 229 2.24 -7.67 9.24
CA PHE A 229 3.08 -8.07 10.36
C PHE A 229 2.36 -9.00 11.37
N ARG A 230 1.44 -9.84 10.90
CA ARG A 230 0.69 -10.77 11.77
C ARG A 230 1.53 -11.91 12.37
N TYR A 231 2.77 -12.05 11.93
CA TYR A 231 3.74 -13.00 12.48
C TYR A 231 4.90 -12.26 13.14
N PRO A 232 5.59 -12.88 14.11
CA PRO A 232 6.79 -12.30 14.69
C PRO A 232 7.81 -11.89 13.63
N HIS A 233 8.25 -10.62 13.66
CA HIS A 233 9.09 -10.03 12.64
C HIS A 233 10.28 -9.27 13.23
N GLU A 234 11.47 -9.34 12.58
CA GLU A 234 12.70 -8.69 13.05
C GLU A 234 12.51 -7.17 13.22
N ALA A 235 11.81 -6.50 12.28
CA ALA A 235 11.54 -5.08 12.37
C ALA A 235 10.70 -4.68 13.58
N LEU A 236 9.96 -5.61 14.17
CA LEU A 236 9.17 -5.47 15.40
C LEU A 236 9.82 -6.20 16.59
N HIS A 237 11.15 -6.30 16.58
CA HIS A 237 11.94 -6.92 17.66
C HIS A 237 11.54 -8.36 17.99
N GLY A 238 11.07 -9.11 16.99
CA GLY A 238 10.64 -10.50 17.13
C GLY A 238 9.20 -10.66 17.62
N LEU A 239 8.41 -9.60 17.63
CA LEU A 239 6.97 -9.63 17.95
C LEU A 239 6.13 -9.46 16.68
N ASP A 240 4.85 -9.85 16.76
CA ASP A 240 3.85 -9.47 15.79
C ASP A 240 3.34 -8.03 16.05
N TYR A 241 2.58 -7.51 15.09
CA TYR A 241 2.09 -6.12 15.15
C TYR A 241 1.26 -5.83 16.40
N GLY A 242 0.25 -6.64 16.70
CA GLY A 242 -0.63 -6.41 17.86
C GLY A 242 0.12 -6.47 19.18
N SER A 243 1.08 -7.40 19.32
CA SER A 243 1.96 -7.50 20.51
C SER A 243 2.87 -6.29 20.65
N GLN A 244 3.47 -5.81 19.54
CA GLN A 244 4.33 -4.62 19.59
C GLN A 244 3.51 -3.35 19.84
N PHE A 245 2.31 -3.26 19.28
CA PHE A 245 1.39 -2.15 19.53
C PHE A 245 0.97 -2.11 21.01
N CYS A 246 0.67 -3.26 21.61
CA CYS A 246 0.41 -3.40 23.04
C CYS A 246 1.60 -2.87 23.86
N LEU A 247 2.81 -3.32 23.57
CA LEU A 247 4.01 -2.86 24.28
C LEU A 247 4.23 -1.35 24.13
N ALA A 248 4.05 -0.81 22.92
CA ALA A 248 4.17 0.61 22.65
C ALA A 248 3.13 1.40 23.49
N THR A 249 1.89 0.95 23.51
CA THR A 249 0.81 1.53 24.31
C THR A 249 1.14 1.52 25.81
N LEU A 250 1.63 0.40 26.33
CA LEU A 250 1.93 0.24 27.75
C LEU A 250 3.23 0.93 28.21
N ARG A 251 4.18 1.17 27.30
CA ARG A 251 5.43 1.88 27.59
C ARG A 251 5.31 3.39 27.46
N THR A 252 4.35 3.88 26.69
CA THR A 252 4.14 5.32 26.56
C THR A 252 3.57 5.87 27.87
N GLU A 253 3.96 7.08 28.25
CA GLU A 253 3.36 7.82 29.40
C GLU A 253 1.85 8.06 29.23
N VAL A 254 1.30 7.54 28.15
CA VAL A 254 -0.09 7.63 27.70
C VAL A 254 -1.04 6.84 28.58
N VAL A 255 -0.56 5.75 29.20
CA VAL A 255 -1.36 4.98 30.16
C VAL A 255 -0.72 5.10 31.56
N PRO A 256 -0.69 6.32 32.16
CA PRO A 256 -0.12 6.50 33.49
C PRO A 256 -0.90 5.74 34.58
N LEU A 257 -2.04 5.16 34.22
CA LEU A 257 -2.91 4.37 35.10
C LEU A 257 -2.37 2.98 35.43
N LEU A 258 -1.57 2.38 34.54
CA LEU A 258 -1.06 1.00 34.76
C LEU A 258 -0.18 0.84 35.99
N ASN A 259 0.44 1.91 36.48
CA ASN A 259 1.21 1.89 37.72
C ASN A 259 0.31 1.83 38.98
N HIS A 260 -1.01 1.99 38.83
CA HIS A 260 -1.96 2.07 39.92
C HIS A 260 -3.18 1.16 39.79
N LEU A 261 -3.40 0.55 38.59
CA LEU A 261 -4.54 -0.33 38.32
C LEU A 261 -4.08 -1.77 38.14
N ASN A 262 -4.67 -2.69 38.88
CA ASN A 262 -4.54 -4.12 38.61
C ASN A 262 -5.42 -4.56 37.45
N GLN A 263 -6.23 -3.68 36.88
CA GLN A 263 -7.24 -3.95 35.87
C GLN A 263 -7.28 -2.80 34.84
N LEU A 264 -7.40 -3.16 33.57
CA LEU A 264 -7.47 -2.21 32.44
C LEU A 264 -8.72 -2.54 31.62
N GLU A 265 -9.62 -1.56 31.51
CA GLU A 265 -10.80 -1.63 30.65
C GLU A 265 -10.45 -1.13 29.25
N VAL A 266 -10.50 -1.99 28.26
CA VAL A 266 -10.10 -1.71 26.86
C VAL A 266 -11.30 -1.88 25.95
N LEU A 267 -11.50 -0.90 25.04
CA LEU A 267 -12.40 -1.02 23.90
C LEU A 267 -11.57 -0.91 22.60
N GLU A 268 -11.60 -1.96 21.80
CA GLU A 268 -11.16 -1.90 20.41
C GLU A 268 -12.34 -1.57 19.50
N VAL A 269 -12.14 -0.63 18.59
CA VAL A 269 -13.14 -0.23 17.60
C VAL A 269 -12.68 -0.70 16.23
N GLY A 270 -13.49 -1.58 15.58
CA GLY A 270 -13.13 -2.23 14.34
C GLY A 270 -12.13 -3.37 14.56
N GLY A 271 -12.57 -4.47 15.17
CA GLY A 271 -11.70 -5.59 15.55
C GLY A 271 -11.18 -6.42 14.37
N GLY A 272 -11.67 -6.17 13.14
CA GLY A 272 -11.31 -6.95 11.96
C GLY A 272 -11.48 -8.45 12.19
N THR A 273 -10.49 -9.27 11.86
CA THR A 273 -10.51 -10.72 12.10
C THR A 273 -10.25 -11.12 13.57
N GLY A 274 -10.00 -10.16 14.49
CA GLY A 274 -9.68 -10.41 15.90
C GLY A 274 -8.21 -10.74 16.17
N SER A 275 -7.36 -10.74 15.14
CA SER A 275 -5.94 -11.08 15.26
C SER A 275 -5.17 -10.07 16.12
N PHE A 276 -5.47 -8.78 15.98
CA PHE A 276 -4.90 -7.71 16.80
C PHE A 276 -5.31 -7.89 18.28
N ALA A 277 -6.61 -8.06 18.58
CA ALA A 277 -7.11 -8.30 19.92
C ALA A 277 -6.40 -9.48 20.59
N ARG A 278 -6.27 -10.61 19.88
CA ARG A 278 -5.60 -11.80 20.40
C ARG A 278 -4.15 -11.51 20.79
N ALA A 279 -3.41 -10.87 19.90
CA ALA A 279 -2.01 -10.53 20.12
C ALA A 279 -1.86 -9.55 21.30
N PHE A 280 -2.69 -8.50 21.32
CA PHE A 280 -2.70 -7.50 22.39
C PHE A 280 -2.99 -8.13 23.76
N ILE A 281 -4.05 -8.92 23.89
CA ILE A 281 -4.45 -9.57 25.14
C ILE A 281 -3.35 -10.51 25.63
N THR A 282 -2.81 -11.34 24.73
CA THR A 282 -1.74 -12.29 25.05
C THR A 282 -0.48 -11.58 25.54
N GLN A 283 -0.10 -10.50 24.86
CA GLN A 283 1.06 -9.70 25.25
C GLN A 283 0.84 -8.99 26.59
N ALA A 284 -0.33 -8.40 26.81
CA ALA A 284 -0.67 -7.76 28.07
C ALA A 284 -0.65 -8.74 29.25
N ALA A 285 -1.16 -9.96 29.05
CA ALA A 285 -1.11 -11.02 30.05
C ALA A 285 0.32 -11.42 30.41
N SER A 286 1.26 -11.35 29.46
CA SER A 286 2.68 -11.67 29.69
C SER A 286 3.42 -10.64 30.55
N LEU A 287 2.89 -9.41 30.65
CA LEU A 287 3.54 -8.28 31.32
C LEU A 287 3.27 -8.18 32.83
N ASN A 288 2.96 -9.27 33.49
CA ASN A 288 2.76 -9.42 34.93
C ASN A 288 1.89 -8.34 35.63
N ASN A 289 0.78 -8.76 36.20
CA ASN A 289 -0.13 -8.05 37.10
C ASN A 289 -1.18 -7.13 36.48
N VAL A 290 -1.38 -7.09 35.17
CA VAL A 290 -2.49 -6.34 34.58
C VAL A 290 -3.57 -7.32 34.09
N GLN A 291 -4.73 -7.29 34.70
CA GLN A 291 -5.92 -7.95 34.17
C GLN A 291 -6.52 -7.05 33.09
N VAL A 292 -6.63 -7.53 31.88
CA VAL A 292 -7.25 -6.78 30.76
C VAL A 292 -8.68 -7.29 30.58
N ASN A 293 -9.64 -6.38 30.73
CA ASN A 293 -11.02 -6.59 30.31
C ASN A 293 -11.18 -5.97 28.92
N TYR A 294 -11.13 -6.81 27.93
CA TYR A 294 -11.13 -6.38 26.54
C TYR A 294 -12.52 -6.48 25.93
N HIS A 295 -12.91 -5.46 25.20
CA HIS A 295 -14.17 -5.37 24.50
C HIS A 295 -13.92 -4.98 23.05
N ILE A 296 -14.78 -5.45 22.14
CA ILE A 296 -14.71 -5.12 20.72
C ILE A 296 -16.04 -4.52 20.29
N LEU A 297 -15.96 -3.40 19.58
CA LEU A 297 -17.08 -2.78 18.90
C LEU A 297 -16.86 -2.90 17.40
N ASP A 298 -17.78 -3.54 16.71
CA ASP A 298 -17.69 -3.76 15.28
C ASP A 298 -19.05 -3.56 14.60
N LEU A 299 -19.02 -3.18 13.34
CA LEU A 299 -20.21 -3.00 12.51
C LEU A 299 -20.56 -4.30 11.75
N SER A 300 -19.56 -5.15 11.45
CA SER A 300 -19.73 -6.35 10.64
C SER A 300 -20.13 -7.58 11.46
N PRO A 301 -21.33 -8.15 11.25
CA PRO A 301 -21.71 -9.41 11.91
C PRO A 301 -20.78 -10.57 11.56
N ALA A 302 -20.29 -10.63 10.30
CA ALA A 302 -19.40 -11.68 9.83
C ALA A 302 -18.03 -11.62 10.55
N LEU A 303 -17.44 -10.42 10.66
CA LEU A 303 -16.19 -10.24 11.41
C LEU A 303 -16.36 -10.54 12.89
N MET A 304 -17.49 -10.15 13.48
CA MET A 304 -17.78 -10.47 14.89
C MET A 304 -17.85 -11.97 15.15
N GLU A 305 -18.35 -12.76 14.20
CA GLU A 305 -18.36 -14.24 14.34
C GLU A 305 -16.94 -14.80 14.28
N ASN A 306 -16.12 -14.35 13.34
CA ASN A 306 -14.70 -14.71 13.25
C ASN A 306 -13.94 -14.32 14.52
N GLN A 307 -14.21 -13.13 15.07
CA GLN A 307 -13.63 -12.67 16.34
C GLN A 307 -14.02 -13.59 17.50
N ARG A 308 -15.30 -13.97 17.63
CA ARG A 308 -15.76 -14.88 18.69
C ARG A 308 -15.08 -16.26 18.60
N GLU A 309 -14.95 -16.79 17.39
CA GLU A 309 -14.26 -18.05 17.17
C GLU A 309 -12.77 -17.95 17.56
N LEU A 310 -12.06 -16.93 17.01
CA LEU A 310 -10.63 -16.73 17.25
C LEU A 310 -10.28 -16.44 18.70
N LEU A 311 -11.16 -15.71 19.41
CA LEU A 311 -10.96 -15.26 20.79
C LEU A 311 -11.68 -16.16 21.82
N SER A 312 -12.21 -17.30 21.35
CA SER A 312 -12.85 -18.28 22.23
C SER A 312 -11.90 -18.72 23.35
N GLY A 313 -12.36 -18.60 24.59
CA GLY A 313 -11.56 -18.89 25.78
C GLY A 313 -10.64 -17.75 26.25
N LEU A 314 -10.52 -16.67 25.46
CA LEU A 314 -9.83 -15.43 25.87
C LEU A 314 -10.81 -14.34 26.27
N LEU A 315 -11.94 -14.21 25.56
CA LEU A 315 -12.97 -13.22 25.82
C LEU A 315 -14.33 -13.85 26.10
N PRO A 316 -15.11 -13.27 27.02
CA PRO A 316 -16.52 -13.62 27.20
C PRO A 316 -17.37 -13.18 26.00
N GLU A 317 -18.48 -13.88 25.71
CA GLU A 317 -19.40 -13.53 24.61
C GLU A 317 -19.95 -12.10 24.70
N HIS A 318 -20.22 -11.59 25.91
CA HIS A 318 -20.74 -10.25 26.16
C HIS A 318 -19.72 -9.11 25.94
N SER A 319 -18.50 -9.45 25.55
CA SER A 319 -17.45 -8.46 25.24
C SER A 319 -17.56 -7.85 23.84
N HIS A 320 -18.51 -8.30 23.03
CA HIS A 320 -18.70 -7.80 21.66
C HIS A 320 -19.93 -6.90 21.57
N PHE A 321 -19.75 -5.72 21.01
CA PHE A 321 -20.80 -4.73 20.77
C PHE A 321 -21.01 -4.53 19.27
N HIS A 322 -22.18 -4.88 18.75
CA HIS A 322 -22.57 -4.65 17.38
C HIS A 322 -23.18 -3.25 17.24
N GLN A 323 -22.35 -2.25 16.93
CA GLN A 323 -22.78 -0.86 16.76
C GLN A 323 -21.88 -0.12 15.77
N ASN A 324 -22.43 0.97 15.19
CA ASN A 324 -21.66 1.89 14.37
C ASN A 324 -20.77 2.79 15.27
N ALA A 325 -19.48 2.84 14.98
CA ALA A 325 -18.48 3.57 15.77
C ALA A 325 -18.73 5.08 15.87
N ILE A 326 -19.37 5.70 14.87
CA ILE A 326 -19.66 7.14 14.90
C ILE A 326 -20.90 7.51 15.74
N GLU A 327 -21.70 6.50 16.16
CA GLU A 327 -22.97 6.69 16.85
C GLU A 327 -23.10 5.87 18.13
N PHE A 328 -22.08 5.07 18.48
CA PHE A 328 -22.18 4.11 19.57
C PHE A 328 -22.54 4.73 20.92
N GLU A 329 -23.33 4.01 21.67
CA GLU A 329 -23.69 4.31 23.06
C GLU A 329 -23.59 3.00 23.87
N LEU A 330 -22.74 3.03 24.89
CA LEU A 330 -22.51 1.89 25.77
C LEU A 330 -22.85 2.28 27.23
N PRO A 331 -24.14 2.32 27.59
CA PRO A 331 -24.58 2.76 28.91
C PRO A 331 -23.94 1.93 30.03
N GLY A 332 -23.34 2.60 31.00
CA GLY A 332 -22.68 1.95 32.12
C GLY A 332 -21.25 1.49 31.86
N HIS A 333 -20.77 1.54 30.62
CA HIS A 333 -19.39 1.20 30.28
C HIS A 333 -18.51 2.45 30.21
N LYS A 334 -17.35 2.37 30.82
CA LYS A 334 -16.27 3.33 30.77
C LYS A 334 -14.96 2.61 30.57
N PHE A 335 -14.10 3.18 29.74
CA PHE A 335 -12.86 2.54 29.35
C PHE A 335 -11.66 3.37 29.78
N ASP A 336 -10.57 2.71 30.09
CA ASP A 336 -9.28 3.34 30.36
C ASP A 336 -8.50 3.55 29.05
N LEU A 337 -8.75 2.66 28.07
CA LEU A 337 -8.15 2.70 26.75
C LEU A 337 -9.20 2.42 25.69
N ILE A 338 -9.30 3.29 24.70
CA ILE A 338 -10.01 3.03 23.44
C ILE A 338 -8.97 3.01 22.32
N VAL A 339 -8.97 1.94 21.50
CA VAL A 339 -8.06 1.78 20.36
C VAL A 339 -8.86 1.63 19.09
N SER A 340 -8.46 2.34 18.04
CA SER A 340 -8.96 2.14 16.67
C SER A 340 -7.77 2.09 15.73
N ASN A 341 -7.57 0.96 15.07
CA ASN A 341 -6.43 0.70 14.21
C ASN A 341 -6.89 0.36 12.79
N GLU A 342 -6.59 1.24 11.83
CA GLU A 342 -6.94 1.09 10.41
C GLU A 342 -8.46 0.90 10.20
N VAL A 343 -9.26 1.86 10.70
CA VAL A 343 -10.73 1.84 10.63
C VAL A 343 -11.30 3.20 10.28
N ILE A 344 -10.64 4.27 10.74
CA ILE A 344 -11.25 5.61 10.68
C ILE A 344 -11.24 6.22 9.27
N ALA A 345 -10.48 5.63 8.34
CA ALA A 345 -10.50 5.99 6.92
C ALA A 345 -11.86 5.68 6.26
N ASP A 346 -12.58 4.68 6.79
CA ASP A 346 -13.91 4.25 6.33
C ASP A 346 -15.03 5.16 6.82
N PHE A 347 -14.75 6.09 7.72
CA PHE A 347 -15.79 6.93 8.28
C PHE A 347 -16.20 8.04 7.31
N PRO A 348 -17.48 8.44 7.32
CA PRO A 348 -18.01 9.45 6.39
C PRO A 348 -17.23 10.76 6.43
N VAL A 349 -16.99 11.32 5.26
CA VAL A 349 -16.42 12.67 5.09
C VAL A 349 -17.50 13.68 4.75
N ALA A 350 -17.22 14.97 4.95
CA ALA A 350 -18.11 16.06 4.57
C ALA A 350 -17.42 17.02 3.59
N SER A 351 -18.12 17.42 2.54
CA SER A 351 -17.60 18.31 1.50
C SER A 351 -17.52 19.76 1.96
N VAL A 352 -16.48 20.45 1.49
CA VAL A 352 -16.24 21.88 1.69
C VAL A 352 -15.93 22.51 0.34
N GLU A 353 -16.64 23.58 -0.01
CA GLU A 353 -16.45 24.32 -1.26
C GLU A 353 -16.26 25.80 -1.00
N ARG A 354 -15.38 26.45 -1.76
CA ARG A 354 -15.18 27.90 -1.67
C ARG A 354 -16.27 28.63 -2.43
N ASN A 355 -16.94 29.56 -1.77
CA ASN A 355 -17.86 30.45 -2.48
C ASN A 355 -17.04 31.35 -3.43
N THR A 356 -17.20 31.15 -4.74
CA THR A 356 -16.55 31.97 -5.78
C THR A 356 -17.41 33.13 -6.24
N SER A 357 -18.65 33.26 -5.74
CA SER A 357 -19.61 34.27 -6.14
C SER A 357 -19.53 35.50 -5.20
N GLY A 358 -18.86 36.56 -5.65
CA GLY A 358 -18.81 37.84 -4.92
C GLY A 358 -17.55 38.06 -4.08
N SER A 359 -17.60 39.12 -3.24
CA SER A 359 -16.48 39.49 -2.35
C SER A 359 -16.41 38.66 -1.06
N ASP A 360 -17.38 37.81 -0.80
CA ASP A 360 -17.53 37.05 0.43
C ASP A 360 -16.88 35.66 0.25
N ARG A 361 -15.65 35.51 0.79
CA ARG A 361 -14.89 34.25 0.75
C ARG A 361 -15.32 33.33 1.89
N ARG A 362 -16.51 32.77 1.83
CA ARG A 362 -16.99 31.78 2.80
C ARG A 362 -16.85 30.37 2.28
N TRP A 363 -16.64 29.46 3.19
CA TRP A 363 -16.76 28.03 2.92
C TRP A 363 -18.24 27.62 2.95
N LEU A 364 -18.62 26.73 2.05
CA LEU A 364 -19.97 26.17 1.88
C LEU A 364 -19.88 24.64 1.97
N GLY A 365 -21.03 23.99 2.14
CA GLY A 365 -21.13 22.54 2.27
C GLY A 365 -21.24 22.07 3.72
N GLU A 366 -21.49 20.78 3.88
CA GLU A 366 -21.67 20.20 5.22
C GLU A 366 -20.41 20.30 6.08
N GLY A 367 -19.25 20.17 5.47
CA GLY A 367 -17.95 20.27 6.16
C GLY A 367 -17.59 21.67 6.63
N ALA A 368 -18.24 22.74 6.09
CA ALA A 368 -17.97 24.10 6.51
C ALA A 368 -18.34 24.33 7.99
N ASN A 369 -19.39 23.68 8.49
CA ASN A 369 -19.77 23.74 9.89
C ASN A 369 -18.73 23.08 10.80
N GLU A 370 -18.09 22.01 10.33
CA GLU A 370 -17.04 21.30 11.07
C GLU A 370 -15.76 22.14 11.15
N LEU A 371 -15.42 22.90 10.08
CA LEU A 371 -14.30 23.86 10.11
C LEU A 371 -14.49 24.88 11.23
N GLU A 372 -15.68 25.47 11.32
CA GLU A 372 -15.99 26.49 12.34
C GLU A 372 -16.08 25.87 13.74
N LYS A 373 -16.78 24.74 13.89
CA LYS A 373 -17.01 24.08 15.17
C LYS A 373 -15.70 23.71 15.87
N TYR A 374 -14.74 23.19 15.13
CA TYR A 374 -13.47 22.70 15.69
C TYR A 374 -12.28 23.63 15.45
N ASP A 375 -12.53 24.82 14.87
CA ASP A 375 -11.48 25.79 14.55
C ASP A 375 -10.35 25.18 13.68
N LEU A 376 -10.78 24.45 12.64
CA LEU A 376 -9.86 23.73 11.77
C LEU A 376 -9.13 24.68 10.84
N SER A 377 -7.83 24.45 10.63
CA SER A 377 -7.04 25.24 9.69
C SER A 377 -7.52 25.03 8.25
N ASP A 378 -7.75 26.12 7.54
CA ASP A 378 -8.01 26.15 6.09
C ASP A 378 -6.81 26.70 5.29
N GLN A 379 -5.63 26.73 5.93
CA GLN A 379 -4.41 27.19 5.29
C GLN A 379 -4.09 26.30 4.09
N ASP A 380 -3.80 26.95 2.96
CA ASP A 380 -3.49 26.28 1.69
C ASP A 380 -4.58 25.33 1.16
N ALA A 381 -5.82 25.49 1.65
CA ALA A 381 -6.95 24.69 1.23
C ALA A 381 -7.27 24.90 -0.26
N PRO A 382 -7.50 23.82 -1.02
CA PRO A 382 -8.02 23.91 -2.37
C PRO A 382 -9.43 24.52 -2.38
N ASN A 383 -9.95 24.87 -3.56
CA ASN A 383 -11.30 25.43 -3.67
C ASN A 383 -12.41 24.41 -3.34
N SER A 384 -12.10 23.13 -3.40
CA SER A 384 -12.98 22.04 -2.99
C SER A 384 -12.16 20.96 -2.33
N PHE A 385 -12.59 20.48 -1.17
CA PHE A 385 -11.97 19.41 -0.40
C PHE A 385 -12.99 18.73 0.50
N VAL A 386 -12.56 17.71 1.24
CA VAL A 386 -13.39 17.06 2.26
C VAL A 386 -12.72 17.15 3.62
N VAL A 387 -13.50 17.01 4.68
CA VAL A 387 -13.04 16.86 6.07
C VAL A 387 -13.52 15.51 6.63
N ASN A 388 -12.76 14.92 7.54
CA ASN A 388 -13.06 13.62 8.16
C ASN A 388 -14.16 13.74 9.24
N ALA A 389 -15.36 14.16 8.85
CA ALA A 389 -16.47 14.49 9.75
C ALA A 389 -16.92 13.30 10.63
N GLY A 390 -16.90 12.08 10.09
CA GLY A 390 -17.21 10.87 10.84
C GLY A 390 -16.22 10.63 11.97
N VAL A 391 -14.93 10.90 11.72
CA VAL A 391 -13.88 10.76 12.75
C VAL A 391 -14.07 11.76 13.88
N PHE A 392 -14.50 12.99 13.57
CA PHE A 392 -14.77 13.99 14.61
C PHE A 392 -15.90 13.54 15.56
N ARG A 393 -16.98 12.96 15.00
CA ARG A 393 -18.07 12.38 15.79
C ARG A 393 -17.59 11.21 16.65
N PHE A 394 -16.76 10.35 16.09
CA PHE A 394 -16.14 9.25 16.84
C PHE A 394 -15.30 9.76 18.02
N ILE A 395 -14.48 10.80 17.83
CA ILE A 395 -13.68 11.42 18.91
C ILE A 395 -14.60 11.93 20.03
N GLU A 396 -15.72 12.59 19.70
CA GLU A 396 -16.70 13.06 20.70
C GLU A 396 -17.36 11.89 21.46
N ARG A 397 -17.65 10.76 20.76
CA ARG A 397 -18.20 9.56 21.39
C ARG A 397 -17.18 8.90 22.32
N ALA A 398 -15.96 8.73 21.86
CA ALA A 398 -14.88 8.17 22.66
C ALA A 398 -14.63 8.99 23.94
N TRP A 399 -14.65 10.34 23.86
CA TRP A 399 -14.55 11.19 25.03
C TRP A 399 -15.60 10.89 26.11
N LYS A 400 -16.85 10.64 25.70
CA LYS A 400 -17.94 10.31 26.63
C LYS A 400 -17.73 8.97 27.32
N HIS A 401 -17.11 8.02 26.64
CA HIS A 401 -16.92 6.66 27.16
C HIS A 401 -15.56 6.42 27.83
N LEU A 402 -14.64 7.39 27.79
CA LEU A 402 -13.38 7.31 28.52
C LEU A 402 -13.55 7.71 29.98
N ASN A 403 -12.85 6.98 30.86
CA ASN A 403 -12.59 7.39 32.23
C ASN A 403 -11.78 8.70 32.27
N PRO A 404 -11.88 9.52 33.32
CA PRO A 404 -10.90 10.59 33.60
C PRO A 404 -9.48 9.99 33.65
N GLY A 405 -8.56 10.53 32.88
CA GLY A 405 -7.22 10.00 32.71
C GLY A 405 -7.10 8.88 31.67
N GLY A 406 -8.21 8.46 31.06
CA GLY A 406 -8.21 7.45 29.98
C GLY A 406 -7.67 8.00 28.66
N THR A 407 -7.38 7.10 27.74
CA THR A 407 -6.69 7.40 26.48
C THR A 407 -7.46 6.85 25.27
N LEU A 408 -7.56 7.65 24.22
CA LEU A 408 -7.95 7.22 22.89
C LEU A 408 -6.69 7.17 22.02
N ILE A 409 -6.46 6.03 21.35
CA ILE A 409 -5.39 5.87 20.35
C ILE A 409 -6.03 5.55 19.02
N VAL A 410 -5.74 6.35 18.00
CA VAL A 410 -6.14 6.06 16.63
C VAL A 410 -4.88 5.92 15.75
N SER A 411 -4.86 4.90 14.90
CA SER A 411 -3.80 4.63 13.94
C SER A 411 -4.41 4.51 12.56
N GLU A 412 -3.88 5.28 11.60
CA GLU A 412 -4.40 5.28 10.24
C GLU A 412 -3.39 5.86 9.25
N TYR A 413 -3.62 5.62 7.94
CA TYR A 413 -2.86 6.28 6.89
C TYR A 413 -3.35 7.71 6.64
N GLY A 414 -2.40 8.61 6.36
CA GLY A 414 -2.73 10.01 6.14
C GLY A 414 -1.51 10.93 6.27
N ALA A 415 -1.78 12.19 6.60
CA ALA A 415 -0.75 13.18 6.80
C ALA A 415 -1.15 14.24 7.81
N GLU A 416 -0.16 14.95 8.38
CA GLU A 416 -0.42 16.02 9.33
C GLU A 416 -1.11 17.23 8.66
N HIS A 417 -0.72 17.55 7.41
CA HIS A 417 -1.12 18.79 6.75
C HIS A 417 -1.74 18.60 5.35
N HIS A 418 -1.95 17.37 4.90
CA HIS A 418 -2.58 17.13 3.59
C HIS A 418 -4.08 16.89 3.75
N TYR A 419 -4.86 17.59 2.92
CA TYR A 419 -6.32 17.39 2.90
C TYR A 419 -6.67 15.98 2.46
N PRO A 420 -7.76 15.40 3.00
CA PRO A 420 -8.14 14.04 2.68
C PRO A 420 -8.32 13.83 1.18
N ALA A 421 -7.72 12.80 0.68
CA ALA A 421 -7.84 12.34 -0.70
C ALA A 421 -8.51 10.97 -0.71
N ALA A 422 -9.37 10.75 -1.69
CA ALA A 422 -9.99 9.45 -1.87
C ALA A 422 -8.93 8.41 -2.23
N SER A 423 -8.94 7.31 -1.54
CA SER A 423 -8.26 6.08 -1.88
C SER A 423 -9.28 5.13 -2.47
N PHE A 424 -8.95 4.52 -3.61
CA PHE A 424 -9.87 3.58 -4.24
C PHE A 424 -9.55 2.17 -3.77
N ASN A 425 -10.28 1.70 -2.80
CA ASN A 425 -10.34 0.28 -2.51
C ASN A 425 -11.46 -0.41 -3.30
N LEU A 426 -11.43 -1.72 -3.35
CA LEU A 426 -12.12 -2.52 -4.38
C LEU A 426 -13.62 -2.27 -4.48
N ASN A 427 -14.30 -1.94 -3.39
CA ASN A 427 -15.76 -1.82 -3.36
C ASN A 427 -16.27 -0.54 -2.68
N HIS A 428 -15.41 0.29 -2.10
CA HIS A 428 -15.81 1.49 -1.36
C HIS A 428 -14.77 2.61 -1.46
N ASP A 429 -15.19 3.82 -1.16
CA ASP A 429 -14.34 4.99 -1.08
C ASP A 429 -13.82 5.15 0.35
N GLU A 430 -12.52 5.00 0.54
CA GLU A 430 -11.81 5.42 1.76
C GLU A 430 -11.19 6.79 1.56
N TYR A 431 -10.94 7.49 2.66
CA TYR A 431 -10.28 8.79 2.62
C TYR A 431 -9.09 8.83 3.56
N THR A 432 -7.96 9.33 3.06
CA THR A 432 -6.79 9.61 3.91
C THR A 432 -7.17 10.54 5.06
N ILE A 433 -6.42 10.47 6.15
CA ILE A 433 -6.70 11.25 7.36
C ILE A 433 -5.84 12.51 7.40
N HIS A 434 -6.50 13.65 7.68
CA HIS A 434 -5.82 14.90 8.02
C HIS A 434 -5.59 14.97 9.53
N PHE A 435 -4.45 14.49 10.00
CA PHE A 435 -4.15 14.37 11.44
C PHE A 435 -4.09 15.72 12.17
N GLY A 436 -3.70 16.81 11.50
CA GLY A 436 -3.77 18.17 12.07
C GLY A 436 -5.21 18.58 12.39
N HIS A 437 -6.17 18.25 11.54
CA HIS A 437 -7.61 18.50 11.82
C HIS A 437 -8.11 17.62 12.97
N LEU A 438 -7.70 16.34 13.01
CA LEU A 438 -8.06 15.46 14.12
C LEU A 438 -7.53 15.98 15.45
N ALA A 439 -6.28 16.42 15.49
CA ALA A 439 -5.67 16.97 16.69
C ALA A 439 -6.40 18.25 17.14
N SER A 440 -6.79 19.14 16.22
CA SER A 440 -7.58 20.34 16.52
C SER A 440 -8.95 19.98 17.07
N CYS A 441 -9.67 19.05 16.43
CA CYS A 441 -10.95 18.55 16.92
C CYS A 441 -10.81 17.95 18.33
N ALA A 442 -9.85 17.08 18.55
CA ALA A 442 -9.61 16.44 19.83
C ALA A 442 -9.27 17.45 20.94
N ALA A 443 -8.44 18.45 20.65
CA ALA A 443 -8.12 19.53 21.58
C ALA A 443 -9.37 20.37 21.95
N LYS A 444 -10.24 20.64 20.96
CA LYS A 444 -11.49 21.36 21.17
C LYS A 444 -12.48 20.57 22.04
N VAL A 445 -12.50 19.24 21.91
CA VAL A 445 -13.28 18.34 22.78
C VAL A 445 -12.72 18.29 24.19
N GLY A 446 -11.42 18.56 24.38
CA GLY A 446 -10.76 18.62 25.68
C GLY A 446 -9.59 17.66 25.88
N PHE A 447 -9.22 16.90 24.87
CA PHE A 447 -8.07 16.00 24.91
C PHE A 447 -6.73 16.75 24.90
N GLN A 448 -5.73 16.15 25.51
CA GLN A 448 -4.33 16.47 25.30
C GLN A 448 -3.77 15.50 24.23
N CYS A 449 -3.26 16.06 23.13
CA CYS A 449 -2.91 15.29 21.94
C CYS A 449 -1.41 15.16 21.76
N ARG A 450 -0.98 13.99 21.22
CA ARG A 450 0.36 13.74 20.75
C ARG A 450 0.28 12.97 19.43
N LEU A 451 0.85 13.52 18.37
CA LEU A 451 0.96 12.88 17.05
C LEU A 451 2.34 12.26 16.89
N LEU A 452 2.38 11.04 16.41
CA LEU A 452 3.60 10.28 16.09
C LEU A 452 3.44 9.63 14.72
N THR A 453 4.54 9.32 14.07
CA THR A 453 4.51 8.31 13.00
C THR A 453 4.26 6.93 13.61
N LEU A 454 3.63 6.03 12.87
CA LEU A 454 3.44 4.64 13.35
C LEU A 454 4.79 3.96 13.61
N LYS A 455 5.80 4.26 12.77
CA LYS A 455 7.18 3.82 12.97
C LYS A 455 7.71 4.19 14.36
N ASP A 456 7.62 5.48 14.72
CA ASP A 456 8.16 5.97 16.00
C ASP A 456 7.38 5.43 17.18
N PHE A 457 6.05 5.29 17.04
CA PHE A 457 5.21 4.71 18.07
C PHE A 457 5.57 3.25 18.37
N LEU A 458 5.74 2.43 17.34
CA LEU A 458 6.11 1.02 17.49
C LEU A 458 7.59 0.82 17.84
N GLY A 459 8.46 1.82 17.59
CA GLY A 459 9.91 1.64 17.63
C GLY A 459 10.40 0.68 16.55
N LEU A 460 9.80 0.77 15.36
CA LEU A 460 10.07 -0.13 14.25
C LEU A 460 11.49 0.09 13.68
N ASP A 461 12.24 -1.00 13.49
CA ASP A 461 13.50 -0.99 12.75
C ASP A 461 13.25 -1.10 11.24
N ASP A 462 13.23 0.03 10.56
CA ASP A 462 12.96 0.11 9.13
C ASP A 462 14.20 -0.10 8.23
N GLU A 463 15.37 -0.39 8.81
CA GLU A 463 16.57 -0.83 8.08
C GLU A 463 16.59 -2.35 7.84
N VAL A 464 15.72 -3.11 8.49
CA VAL A 464 15.59 -4.55 8.24
C VAL A 464 15.30 -4.81 6.77
N LEU A 465 16.09 -5.71 6.16
CA LEU A 465 15.90 -6.11 4.76
C LEU A 465 14.68 -7.01 4.62
N VAL A 466 13.76 -6.63 3.74
CA VAL A 466 12.53 -7.36 3.45
C VAL A 466 12.45 -7.75 1.98
N LEU A 467 11.71 -8.81 1.69
CA LEU A 467 11.44 -9.28 0.34
C LEU A 467 10.66 -8.21 -0.43
N ASN A 468 11.20 -7.81 -1.58
CA ASN A 468 10.50 -6.93 -2.51
C ASN A 468 9.43 -7.70 -3.27
N GLY A 469 8.24 -7.13 -3.38
CA GLY A 469 7.12 -7.66 -4.12
C GLY A 469 5.84 -7.68 -3.30
N ARG A 470 4.73 -7.50 -3.99
CA ARG A 470 3.38 -7.55 -3.41
C ARG A 470 2.76 -8.93 -3.60
N GLU A 471 1.45 -8.98 -3.52
CA GLU A 471 0.62 -10.17 -3.54
C GLU A 471 0.93 -11.06 -4.74
N GLU A 472 1.01 -10.47 -5.94
CA GLU A 472 1.27 -11.22 -7.17
C GLU A 472 2.65 -11.87 -7.18
N HIS A 473 3.64 -11.21 -6.55
CA HIS A 473 4.97 -11.80 -6.42
C HIS A 473 4.96 -12.99 -5.46
N LEU A 474 4.26 -12.86 -4.32
CA LEU A 474 4.09 -13.96 -3.37
C LEU A 474 3.31 -15.14 -3.98
N LEU A 475 2.29 -14.87 -4.81
CA LEU A 475 1.61 -15.91 -5.59
C LEU A 475 2.57 -16.68 -6.48
N CYS A 476 3.41 -15.97 -7.24
CA CYS A 476 4.41 -16.60 -8.11
C CYS A 476 5.46 -17.38 -7.31
N LEU A 477 5.95 -16.83 -6.20
CA LEU A 477 6.90 -17.51 -5.31
C LEU A 477 6.27 -18.78 -4.73
N ASN A 478 5.07 -18.68 -4.19
CA ASN A 478 4.36 -19.83 -3.61
C ASN A 478 4.03 -20.89 -4.67
N HIS A 479 3.74 -20.50 -5.90
CA HIS A 479 3.56 -21.44 -6.99
C HIS A 479 4.82 -22.31 -7.20
N VAL A 480 6.00 -21.70 -7.20
CA VAL A 480 7.27 -22.44 -7.30
C VAL A 480 7.54 -23.25 -6.03
N LEU A 481 7.41 -22.62 -4.86
CA LEU A 481 7.76 -23.21 -3.57
C LEU A 481 6.89 -24.41 -3.20
N ASN A 482 5.59 -24.36 -3.52
CA ASN A 482 4.65 -25.45 -3.29
C ASN A 482 5.10 -26.77 -3.94
N GLY A 483 5.73 -26.71 -5.12
CA GLY A 483 6.30 -27.86 -5.78
C GLY A 483 7.42 -28.57 -4.96
N TYR A 484 7.95 -27.89 -3.94
CA TYR A 484 9.01 -28.38 -3.04
C TYR A 484 8.56 -28.50 -1.59
N GLY A 485 7.26 -28.32 -1.32
CA GLY A 485 6.66 -28.45 0.03
C GLY A 485 6.91 -27.25 0.93
N GLU A 486 7.23 -26.08 0.37
CA GLU A 486 7.42 -24.83 1.11
C GLU A 486 6.33 -23.82 0.73
N VAL A 487 5.94 -22.97 1.67
CA VAL A 487 4.96 -21.88 1.46
C VAL A 487 5.39 -20.66 2.26
N LEU A 488 5.36 -19.51 1.63
CA LEU A 488 5.52 -18.22 2.29
C LEU A 488 4.16 -17.65 2.68
N PRO A 489 4.02 -17.09 3.88
CA PRO A 489 2.78 -16.42 4.26
C PRO A 489 2.60 -15.11 3.47
N TYR A 490 1.34 -14.69 3.30
CA TYR A 490 1.02 -13.34 2.82
C TYR A 490 1.25 -12.35 3.96
N ALA A 491 2.50 -11.89 4.08
CA ALA A 491 2.99 -10.98 5.10
C ALA A 491 4.29 -10.34 4.63
N VAL A 492 4.79 -9.33 5.34
CA VAL A 492 6.15 -8.84 5.15
C VAL A 492 7.12 -9.95 5.59
N ILE A 493 8.09 -10.26 4.74
CA ILE A 493 9.02 -11.36 4.96
C ILE A 493 10.43 -10.78 5.03
N SER A 494 11.09 -10.97 6.17
CA SER A 494 12.49 -10.56 6.30
C SER A 494 13.41 -11.44 5.44
N LYS A 495 14.55 -10.88 5.05
CA LYS A 495 15.58 -11.64 4.33
C LYS A 495 15.99 -12.90 5.10
N THR A 496 16.16 -12.78 6.41
CA THR A 496 16.52 -13.90 7.29
C THR A 496 15.47 -15.01 7.25
N ASP A 497 14.20 -14.66 7.35
CA ASP A 497 13.11 -15.65 7.29
C ASP A 497 12.99 -16.30 5.91
N PHE A 498 13.13 -15.52 4.85
CA PHE A 498 13.15 -16.04 3.48
C PHE A 498 14.30 -17.04 3.30
N GLU A 499 15.51 -16.65 3.66
CA GLU A 499 16.69 -17.53 3.54
C GLU A 499 16.53 -18.80 4.38
N LYS A 500 16.01 -18.70 5.58
CA LYS A 500 15.75 -19.84 6.45
C LYS A 500 14.78 -20.86 5.83
N ARG A 501 13.70 -20.38 5.20
CA ARG A 501 12.65 -21.23 4.60
C ARG A 501 13.03 -21.71 3.21
N CYS A 502 13.53 -20.81 2.36
CA CYS A 502 13.62 -21.05 0.92
C CYS A 502 15.01 -21.44 0.42
N ARG A 503 16.06 -21.38 1.25
CA ARG A 503 17.45 -21.68 0.83
C ARG A 503 17.58 -22.96 0.03
N ARG A 504 17.01 -24.06 0.54
CA ARG A 504 17.06 -25.36 -0.13
C ARG A 504 16.47 -25.31 -1.54
N VAL A 505 15.30 -24.67 -1.68
CA VAL A 505 14.62 -24.57 -2.98
C VAL A 505 15.43 -23.69 -3.93
N VAL A 506 15.92 -22.55 -3.45
CA VAL A 506 16.75 -21.63 -4.25
C VAL A 506 18.00 -22.33 -4.76
N GLU A 507 18.73 -23.07 -3.91
CA GLU A 507 19.92 -23.81 -4.29
C GLU A 507 19.62 -24.94 -5.29
N GLN A 508 18.51 -25.65 -5.13
CA GLN A 508 18.12 -26.74 -6.03
C GLN A 508 17.66 -26.27 -7.39
N THR A 509 16.96 -25.15 -7.45
CA THR A 509 16.30 -24.68 -8.67
C THR A 509 17.04 -23.54 -9.37
N GLY A 510 17.99 -22.90 -8.69
CA GLY A 510 18.61 -21.67 -9.17
C GLY A 510 17.58 -20.52 -9.32
N LEU A 511 16.55 -20.49 -8.45
CA LEU A 511 15.49 -19.50 -8.48
C LEU A 511 16.05 -18.07 -8.43
N ILE A 512 15.62 -17.25 -9.36
CA ILE A 512 15.93 -15.81 -9.45
C ILE A 512 14.65 -15.01 -9.67
N GLY A 513 14.76 -13.68 -9.60
CA GLY A 513 13.63 -12.75 -9.81
C GLY A 513 13.08 -12.19 -8.51
N TYR A 514 13.71 -12.46 -7.38
CA TYR A 514 13.43 -11.84 -6.09
C TYR A 514 14.60 -10.96 -5.65
N SER A 515 14.32 -10.00 -4.79
CA SER A 515 15.32 -9.08 -4.23
C SER A 515 14.90 -8.62 -2.84
N PHE A 516 15.81 -7.97 -2.15
CA PHE A 516 15.58 -7.43 -0.80
C PHE A 516 15.99 -5.97 -0.76
N SER A 517 15.26 -5.17 -0.02
CA SER A 517 15.60 -3.78 0.30
C SER A 517 15.23 -3.47 1.74
N PRO A 518 15.78 -2.39 2.33
CA PRO A 518 15.33 -1.92 3.63
C PRO A 518 13.82 -1.67 3.64
N LEU A 519 13.15 -2.02 4.72
CA LEU A 519 11.70 -1.84 4.89
C LEU A 519 11.26 -0.39 4.58
N ARG A 520 12.10 0.61 4.93
CA ARG A 520 11.84 2.03 4.66
C ARG A 520 11.76 2.39 3.17
N THR A 521 12.38 1.61 2.30
CA THR A 521 12.41 1.87 0.85
C THR A 521 11.81 0.73 0.04
N GLY A 522 11.51 -0.39 0.69
CA GLY A 522 11.05 -1.60 0.04
C GLY A 522 9.67 -1.47 -0.58
N TYR A 523 9.47 -2.18 -1.68
CA TYR A 523 8.18 -2.45 -2.28
C TYR A 523 7.74 -3.84 -1.83
N HIS A 524 7.04 -3.92 -0.71
CA HIS A 524 6.72 -5.16 -0.03
C HIS A 524 5.21 -5.41 0.02
N TYR A 525 4.82 -6.58 0.56
CA TYR A 525 3.42 -6.91 0.84
C TYR A 525 2.78 -5.90 1.78
N GLY A 526 1.54 -5.52 1.48
CA GLY A 526 0.73 -4.62 2.29
C GLY A 526 1.05 -3.13 2.13
N PRO A 527 0.44 -2.29 2.95
CA PRO A 527 0.57 -0.85 2.88
C PRO A 527 1.95 -0.37 3.35
N ASN A 528 2.34 0.82 2.90
CA ASN A 528 3.59 1.43 3.31
C ASN A 528 3.45 2.03 4.72
N ILE A 529 4.12 1.44 5.69
CA ILE A 529 4.03 1.85 7.11
C ILE A 529 4.44 3.31 7.37
N ARG A 530 5.19 3.94 6.45
CA ARG A 530 5.60 5.35 6.57
C ARG A 530 4.45 6.35 6.38
N ASP A 531 3.38 5.91 5.74
CA ASP A 531 2.22 6.75 5.46
C ASP A 531 1.19 6.67 6.60
N PHE A 532 1.54 5.97 7.69
CA PHE A 532 0.70 5.79 8.85
C PHE A 532 1.16 6.65 10.03
N PHE A 533 0.16 7.22 10.70
CA PHE A 533 0.33 8.02 11.90
C PHE A 533 -0.48 7.45 13.06
N VAL A 534 -0.07 7.81 14.26
CA VAL A 534 -0.78 7.49 15.51
C VAL A 534 -1.07 8.79 16.23
N LEU A 535 -2.35 9.07 16.46
CA LEU A 535 -2.78 10.17 17.31
C LEU A 535 -3.21 9.62 18.68
N ILE A 536 -2.49 10.03 19.69
CA ILE A 536 -2.72 9.68 21.08
C ILE A 536 -3.43 10.85 21.75
N MET A 537 -4.59 10.59 22.33
CA MET A 537 -5.48 11.59 22.90
C MET A 537 -5.79 11.24 24.35
N ASN A 538 -5.24 12.01 25.28
CA ASN A 538 -5.40 11.78 26.71
C ASN A 538 -6.52 12.65 27.27
N LYS A 539 -7.50 12.03 27.93
CA LYS A 539 -8.51 12.75 28.72
C LYS A 539 -7.90 13.17 30.04
N PRO A 540 -7.90 14.47 30.39
CA PRO A 540 -7.36 14.93 31.66
C PRO A 540 -8.03 14.20 32.84
N LYS A 541 -7.27 14.00 33.94
CA LYS A 541 -7.87 13.63 35.23
C LYS A 541 -8.70 14.79 35.71
N GLU A 542 -9.89 14.53 36.20
CA GLU A 542 -10.65 15.58 36.91
C GLU A 542 -9.79 16.11 38.09
N MET A 543 -9.60 17.43 38.15
CA MET A 543 -8.87 18.06 39.24
C MET A 543 -9.72 18.08 40.52
#